data_be31524e6fc1466c8f26cc77d596575b
#
_entry.id   be31524e6fc1466c8f26cc77d596575b
#
_cell.length_a   1.000
_cell.length_b   1.000
_cell.length_c   1.000
_cell.angle_alpha   90.00
_cell.angle_beta   90.00
_cell.angle_gamma   90.00
#
_symmetry.space_group_name_H-M   'P 1'
#
loop_
_entity.id
_entity.type
_entity.pdbx_description
1 polymer ?
#
loop_
_entity_poly.entity_id
_entity_poly.type
_entity_poly.pdbx_seq_one_letter_code
_entity_poly.pdbx_strand_id
1 'polypeptide(L)'
;IFQMISKNINSNILECVGPEIINFKEILERLSKLINKKCFFIPLPLSIAQISAKFFQLLPNPLLTEDQLRLLKYDNVSSGKYKTNFDVGVPSKRMFDIEVKKYCYMWKEGGQFSTEKYNIK
;
A
#
# COMPACT_ATOMS: atom_id res chain seq x y z
N ILE A 1 17.40 -6.26 -5.31
CA ILE A 1 18.51 -5.45 -5.85
C ILE A 1 19.84 -6.20 -5.67
N PHE A 2 20.29 -6.54 -4.46
CA PHE A 2 21.58 -7.22 -4.22
C PHE A 2 21.78 -8.46 -5.11
N GLN A 3 20.80 -9.37 -5.17
CA GLN A 3 20.88 -10.57 -6.02
C GLN A 3 20.96 -10.25 -7.53
N MET A 4 20.40 -9.13 -7.96
CA MET A 4 20.49 -8.69 -9.36
C MET A 4 21.89 -8.20 -9.69
N ILE A 5 22.51 -7.46 -8.76
CA ILE A 5 23.89 -7.00 -8.90
C ILE A 5 24.86 -8.20 -8.89
N SER A 6 24.70 -9.12 -7.93
CA SER A 6 25.57 -10.30 -7.82
C SER A 6 25.48 -11.26 -9.00
N LYS A 7 24.34 -11.31 -9.69
CA LYS A 7 24.12 -12.11 -10.91
C LYS A 7 24.56 -11.39 -12.19
N ASN A 8 25.11 -10.19 -12.09
CA ASN A 8 25.58 -9.38 -13.23
C ASN A 8 24.53 -9.24 -14.35
N ILE A 9 23.29 -8.90 -13.96
CA ILE A 9 22.17 -8.78 -14.90
C ILE A 9 22.32 -7.49 -15.69
N ASN A 10 22.69 -7.60 -16.95
CA ASN A 10 22.88 -6.50 -17.90
C ASN A 10 21.53 -6.13 -18.54
N SER A 11 20.65 -5.47 -17.79
CA SER A 11 19.44 -4.86 -18.33
C SER A 11 19.40 -3.38 -17.94
N ASN A 12 19.16 -2.51 -18.91
CA ASN A 12 19.10 -1.07 -18.67
C ASN A 12 17.89 -0.68 -17.81
N ILE A 13 16.76 -1.39 -17.98
CA ILE A 13 15.53 -1.18 -17.22
C ILE A 13 14.98 -2.55 -16.80
N LEU A 14 14.65 -2.66 -15.52
CA LEU A 14 14.06 -3.86 -14.94
C LEU A 14 12.89 -3.46 -14.02
N GLU A 15 11.74 -4.04 -14.24
CA GLU A 15 10.57 -3.85 -13.38
C GLU A 15 10.63 -4.80 -12.18
N CYS A 16 10.72 -4.25 -10.98
CA CYS A 16 10.69 -5.04 -9.75
C CYS A 16 9.26 -5.16 -9.26
N VAL A 17 8.68 -6.35 -9.42
CA VAL A 17 7.29 -6.63 -9.05
C VAL A 17 7.18 -7.63 -7.91
N GLY A 18 6.10 -7.55 -7.17
CA GLY A 18 5.73 -8.50 -6.13
C GLY A 18 5.19 -9.81 -6.70
N PRO A 19 4.94 -10.81 -5.84
CA PRO A 19 4.40 -12.11 -6.26
C PRO A 19 2.89 -12.09 -6.51
N GLU A 20 2.20 -11.03 -6.11
CA GLU A 20 0.74 -10.91 -6.21
C GLU A 20 0.35 -9.51 -6.68
N ILE A 21 -0.72 -9.44 -7.46
CA ILE A 21 -1.39 -8.20 -7.86
C ILE A 21 -2.59 -8.04 -6.95
N ILE A 22 -2.65 -6.94 -6.21
CA ILE A 22 -3.70 -6.68 -5.22
C ILE A 22 -4.32 -5.32 -5.55
N ASN A 23 -5.65 -5.25 -5.62
CA ASN A 23 -6.31 -3.96 -5.79
C ASN A 23 -6.37 -3.17 -4.48
N PHE A 24 -6.54 -1.86 -4.57
CA PHE A 24 -6.49 -0.97 -3.41
C PHE A 24 -7.55 -1.30 -2.35
N LYS A 25 -8.78 -1.65 -2.77
CA LYS A 25 -9.84 -2.07 -1.86
C LYS A 25 -9.45 -3.34 -1.10
N GLU A 26 -8.89 -4.31 -1.80
CA GLU A 26 -8.44 -5.56 -1.20
C GLU A 26 -7.30 -5.33 -0.19
N ILE A 27 -6.36 -4.41 -0.48
CA ILE A 27 -5.33 -3.99 0.48
C ILE A 27 -5.98 -3.49 1.77
N LEU A 28 -6.96 -2.61 1.68
CA LEU A 28 -7.65 -2.04 2.83
C LEU A 28 -8.44 -3.11 3.62
N GLU A 29 -9.10 -4.03 2.92
CA GLU A 29 -9.83 -5.14 3.55
C GLU A 29 -8.89 -6.08 4.30
N ARG A 30 -7.75 -6.45 3.69
CA ARG A 30 -6.73 -7.28 4.33
C ARG A 30 -6.10 -6.58 5.53
N LEU A 31 -5.78 -5.27 5.41
CA LEU A 31 -5.28 -4.47 6.53
C LEU A 31 -6.26 -4.40 7.69
N SER A 32 -7.54 -4.12 7.42
CA SER A 32 -8.56 -4.04 8.47
C SER A 32 -8.71 -5.35 9.25
N LYS A 33 -8.63 -6.50 8.55
CA LYS A 33 -8.61 -7.82 9.18
C LYS A 33 -7.34 -8.03 10.03
N LEU A 34 -6.17 -7.64 9.51
CA LEU A 34 -4.90 -7.80 10.23
C LEU A 34 -4.84 -6.99 11.53
N ILE A 35 -5.43 -5.80 11.55
CA ILE A 35 -5.50 -4.95 12.76
C ILE A 35 -6.75 -5.19 13.61
N ASN A 36 -7.61 -6.13 13.20
CA ASN A 36 -8.86 -6.49 13.87
C ASN A 36 -9.84 -5.31 14.01
N LYS A 37 -9.91 -4.42 13.00
CA LYS A 37 -10.84 -3.31 12.96
C LYS A 37 -11.89 -3.51 11.89
N LYS A 38 -13.15 -3.26 12.23
CA LYS A 38 -14.27 -3.25 11.28
C LYS A 38 -14.28 -1.90 10.57
N CYS A 39 -14.04 -1.90 9.27
CA CYS A 39 -14.07 -0.71 8.44
C CYS A 39 -15.14 -0.85 7.36
N PHE A 40 -15.89 0.22 7.11
CA PHE A 40 -16.79 0.31 5.97
C PHE A 40 -16.07 1.06 4.83
N PHE A 41 -15.96 0.42 3.69
CA PHE A 41 -15.36 1.01 2.49
C PHE A 41 -16.47 1.49 1.55
N ILE A 42 -16.61 2.81 1.45
CA ILE A 42 -17.60 3.43 0.56
C ILE A 42 -16.88 3.82 -0.73
N PRO A 43 -17.29 3.31 -1.89
CA PRO A 43 -16.73 3.72 -3.16
C PRO A 43 -17.10 5.19 -3.42
N LEU A 44 -16.09 6.05 -3.51
CA LEU A 44 -16.27 7.47 -3.79
C LEU A 44 -15.91 7.73 -5.26
N PRO A 45 -16.82 8.25 -6.07
CA PRO A 45 -16.51 8.68 -7.42
C PRO A 45 -15.38 9.70 -7.46
N LEU A 46 -14.48 9.58 -8.44
CA LEU A 46 -13.28 10.41 -8.52
C LEU A 46 -13.57 11.91 -8.57
N SER A 47 -14.68 12.31 -9.21
CA SER A 47 -15.14 13.69 -9.29
C SER A 47 -15.47 14.27 -7.90
N ILE A 48 -16.17 13.50 -7.08
CA ILE A 48 -16.49 13.90 -5.69
C ILE A 48 -15.23 13.93 -4.83
N ALA A 49 -14.34 12.95 -5.01
CA ALA A 49 -13.07 12.91 -4.30
C ALA A 49 -12.19 14.13 -4.63
N GLN A 50 -12.16 14.61 -5.86
CA GLN A 50 -11.42 15.82 -6.28
C GLN A 50 -11.97 17.08 -5.62
N ILE A 51 -13.30 17.24 -5.56
CA ILE A 51 -13.92 18.38 -4.89
C ILE A 51 -13.62 18.35 -3.40
N SER A 52 -13.79 17.20 -2.75
CA SER A 52 -13.50 17.05 -1.31
C SER A 52 -12.03 17.28 -0.99
N ALA A 53 -11.09 16.84 -1.85
CA ALA A 53 -9.67 17.09 -1.65
C ALA A 53 -9.31 18.58 -1.64
N LYS A 54 -9.93 19.39 -2.50
CA LYS A 54 -9.76 20.84 -2.50
C LYS A 54 -10.21 21.49 -1.19
N PHE A 55 -11.33 21.03 -0.63
CA PHE A 55 -11.79 21.50 0.68
C PHE A 55 -10.86 21.04 1.81
N PHE A 56 -10.40 19.79 1.77
CA PHE A 56 -9.51 19.26 2.80
C PHE A 56 -8.11 19.88 2.78
N GLN A 57 -7.66 20.39 1.64
CA GLN A 57 -6.39 21.14 1.56
C GLN A 57 -6.39 22.44 2.35
N LEU A 58 -7.56 23.00 2.68
CA LEU A 58 -7.69 24.17 3.55
C LEU A 58 -7.48 23.84 5.03
N LEU A 59 -7.49 22.57 5.40
CA LEU A 59 -7.24 22.13 6.76
C LEU A 59 -5.72 22.05 7.04
N PRO A 60 -5.28 22.35 8.26
CA PRO A 60 -3.86 22.29 8.63
C PRO A 60 -3.23 20.88 8.46
N ASN A 61 -4.06 19.84 8.53
CA ASN A 61 -3.67 18.44 8.25
C ASN A 61 -4.66 17.84 7.26
N PRO A 62 -4.41 17.95 5.95
CA PRO A 62 -5.35 17.46 4.94
C PRO A 62 -5.45 15.93 4.99
N LEU A 63 -6.67 15.42 5.08
CA LEU A 63 -6.95 13.97 5.07
C LEU A 63 -6.71 13.34 3.70
N LEU A 64 -6.86 14.13 2.64
CA LEU A 64 -6.70 13.68 1.26
C LEU A 64 -6.18 14.85 0.41
N THR A 65 -5.12 14.60 -0.34
CA THR A 65 -4.51 15.59 -1.24
C THR A 65 -4.77 15.28 -2.71
N GLU A 66 -4.68 16.28 -3.57
CA GLU A 66 -4.81 16.09 -5.03
C GLU A 66 -3.74 15.12 -5.58
N ASP A 67 -2.54 15.17 -5.05
CA ASP A 67 -1.45 14.28 -5.50
C ASP A 67 -1.73 12.82 -5.14
N GLN A 68 -2.31 12.56 -3.97
CA GLN A 68 -2.76 11.22 -3.60
C GLN A 68 -3.85 10.71 -4.56
N LEU A 69 -4.80 11.56 -4.97
CA LEU A 69 -5.82 11.20 -5.95
C LEU A 69 -5.23 10.96 -7.34
N ARG A 70 -4.22 11.72 -7.75
CA ARG A 70 -3.50 11.48 -9.01
C ARG A 70 -2.81 10.12 -9.02
N LEU A 71 -2.15 9.76 -7.92
CA LEU A 71 -1.49 8.45 -7.79
C LEU A 71 -2.49 7.28 -7.85
N LEU A 72 -3.68 7.44 -7.27
CA LEU A 72 -4.73 6.43 -7.32
C LEU A 72 -5.38 6.28 -8.70
N LYS A 73 -5.14 7.20 -9.63
CA LYS A 73 -5.68 7.14 -10.99
C LYS A 73 -4.96 6.13 -11.88
N TYR A 74 -3.72 5.80 -11.55
CA TYR A 74 -2.88 4.91 -12.34
C TYR A 74 -2.61 3.62 -11.58
N ASP A 75 -2.73 2.50 -12.27
CA ASP A 75 -2.36 1.20 -11.71
C ASP A 75 -0.84 1.10 -11.60
N ASN A 76 -0.37 0.69 -10.43
CA ASN A 76 1.04 0.45 -10.17
C ASN A 76 1.38 -1.03 -10.37
N VAL A 77 1.28 -1.48 -11.59
CA VAL A 77 1.56 -2.85 -12.01
C VAL A 77 2.64 -2.87 -13.09
N SER A 78 3.17 -4.05 -13.41
CA SER A 78 4.13 -4.18 -14.51
C SER A 78 3.56 -3.63 -15.80
N SER A 79 4.36 -2.85 -16.52
CA SER A 79 3.98 -2.31 -17.82
C SER A 79 3.96 -3.35 -18.94
N GLY A 80 4.59 -4.51 -18.72
CA GLY A 80 4.79 -5.54 -19.74
C GLY A 80 5.80 -5.17 -20.85
N LYS A 81 6.40 -3.98 -20.77
CA LYS A 81 7.38 -3.51 -21.77
C LYS A 81 8.81 -3.94 -21.44
N TYR A 82 9.10 -4.17 -20.18
CA TYR A 82 10.43 -4.48 -19.70
C TYR A 82 10.44 -5.82 -18.97
N LYS A 83 11.62 -6.43 -18.88
CA LYS A 83 11.81 -7.65 -18.11
C LYS A 83 11.54 -7.38 -16.63
N THR A 84 10.92 -8.34 -15.97
CA THR A 84 10.68 -8.31 -14.54
C THR A 84 11.78 -9.04 -13.76
N ASN A 85 11.79 -8.87 -12.45
CA ASN A 85 12.66 -9.66 -11.57
C ASN A 85 12.41 -11.17 -11.68
N PHE A 86 11.19 -11.60 -12.06
CA PHE A 86 10.88 -13.02 -12.29
C PHE A 86 11.58 -13.55 -13.54
N ASP A 87 11.59 -12.77 -14.64
CA ASP A 87 12.21 -13.18 -15.91
C ASP A 87 13.73 -13.35 -15.80
N VAL A 88 14.36 -12.64 -14.86
CA VAL A 88 15.80 -12.73 -14.60
C VAL A 88 16.13 -13.71 -13.46
N GLY A 89 15.18 -14.54 -13.03
CA GLY A 89 15.40 -15.57 -12.03
C GLY A 89 15.64 -15.04 -10.61
N VAL A 90 15.06 -13.88 -10.26
CA VAL A 90 15.09 -13.28 -8.92
C VAL A 90 13.66 -13.05 -8.44
N PRO A 91 12.83 -14.10 -8.27
CA PRO A 91 11.45 -13.93 -7.86
C PRO A 91 11.35 -13.37 -6.45
N SER A 92 10.40 -12.45 -6.27
CA SER A 92 9.97 -12.03 -4.93
C SER A 92 9.11 -13.13 -4.30
N LYS A 93 9.40 -13.48 -3.04
CA LYS A 93 8.64 -14.46 -2.26
C LYS A 93 7.87 -13.81 -1.11
N ARG A 94 7.92 -12.47 -1.03
CA ARG A 94 7.32 -11.72 0.08
C ARG A 94 5.87 -11.41 -0.21
N MET A 95 4.98 -12.20 0.38
CA MET A 95 3.53 -12.00 0.31
C MET A 95 3.10 -10.83 1.20
N PHE A 96 2.10 -10.07 0.73
CA PHE A 96 1.59 -8.88 1.42
C PHE A 96 1.21 -9.17 2.87
N ASP A 97 0.37 -10.17 3.13
CA ASP A 97 -0.14 -10.48 4.46
C ASP A 97 0.98 -10.88 5.45
N ILE A 98 2.01 -11.57 4.97
CA ILE A 98 3.13 -12.01 5.79
C ILE A 98 4.00 -10.83 6.20
N GLU A 99 4.32 -9.96 5.23
CA GLU A 99 5.22 -8.83 5.49
C GLU A 99 4.53 -7.75 6.31
N VAL A 100 3.29 -7.41 5.98
CA VAL A 100 2.53 -6.36 6.66
C VAL A 100 2.22 -6.74 8.12
N LYS A 101 1.96 -8.01 8.40
CA LYS A 101 1.72 -8.51 9.76
C LYS A 101 2.88 -8.20 10.72
N LYS A 102 4.12 -8.09 10.22
CA LYS A 102 5.32 -7.83 11.04
C LYS A 102 5.30 -6.45 11.71
N TYR A 103 4.61 -5.47 11.13
CA TYR A 103 4.55 -4.09 11.66
C TYR A 103 3.14 -3.60 11.97
N CYS A 104 2.09 -4.25 11.46
CA CYS A 104 0.71 -3.88 11.76
C CYS A 104 0.29 -4.13 13.22
N TYR A 105 1.10 -4.85 14.00
CA TYR A 105 0.80 -5.09 15.41
C TYR A 105 0.67 -3.78 16.21
N MET A 106 1.38 -2.72 15.80
CA MET A 106 1.35 -1.41 16.46
C MET A 106 -0.02 -0.72 16.37
N TRP A 107 -0.81 -1.08 15.34
CA TRP A 107 -2.12 -0.46 15.04
C TRP A 107 -3.30 -1.28 15.56
N LYS A 108 -3.03 -2.45 16.14
CA LYS A 108 -4.05 -3.27 16.78
C LYS A 108 -4.55 -2.63 18.07
N GLU A 109 -5.71 -3.08 18.51
CA GLU A 109 -6.24 -2.81 19.83
C GLU A 109 -5.20 -3.23 20.91
N GLY A 110 -4.85 -2.33 21.83
CA GLY A 110 -3.74 -2.54 22.78
C GLY A 110 -2.34 -2.31 22.20
N GLY A 111 -2.19 -1.98 20.92
CA GLY A 111 -0.90 -1.62 20.32
C GLY A 111 -0.48 -0.18 20.62
N GLN A 112 0.72 0.20 20.21
CA GLN A 112 1.33 1.51 20.49
C GLN A 112 0.46 2.71 20.07
N PHE A 113 -0.34 2.57 19.03
CA PHE A 113 -1.24 3.61 18.50
C PHE A 113 -2.71 3.34 18.80
N SER A 114 -3.01 2.46 19.78
CA SER A 114 -4.39 2.28 20.21
C SER A 114 -4.85 3.47 21.02
N THR A 115 -6.08 3.94 20.74
CA THR A 115 -6.71 5.05 21.45
C THR A 115 -7.34 4.64 22.79
N GLU A 116 -7.16 3.41 23.24
CA GLU A 116 -7.61 3.00 24.56
C GLU A 116 -6.85 3.81 25.60
N LYS A 117 -7.56 4.75 26.23
CA LYS A 117 -7.10 5.42 27.45
C LYS A 117 -6.82 4.32 28.46
N TYR A 118 -5.56 4.20 28.89
CA TYR A 118 -5.21 3.47 30.08
C TYR A 118 -6.02 4.05 31.25
N ASN A 119 -7.08 3.38 31.63
CA ASN A 119 -7.70 3.59 32.94
C ASN A 119 -6.72 3.02 33.97
N ILE A 120 -5.76 3.84 34.37
CA ILE A 120 -4.93 3.58 35.56
C ILE A 120 -5.90 3.71 36.75
N LYS A 121 -6.29 2.57 37.31
CA LYS A 121 -6.90 2.51 38.64
C LYS A 121 -5.84 2.66 39.70
#